data_9c766751f2dd89c8bb2f2db846cb9282
#
_entry.id   9c766751f2dd89c8bb2f2db846cb9282
#
_cell.length_a   1.000
_cell.length_b   1.000
_cell.length_c   1.000
_cell.angle_alpha   90.00
_cell.angle_beta   90.00
_cell.angle_gamma   90.00
#
_symmetry.space_group_name_H-M   'P 1'
#
loop_
_entity.id
_entity.type
_entity.pdbx_description
1 polymer ?
#
loop_
_entity_poly.entity_id
_entity_poly.type
_entity_poly.pdbx_seq_one_letter_code
_entity_poly.pdbx_strand_id
1 'polypeptide(L)'
;GDKNPTVITDLIPNVKVWSVFKRKEGGIGDGNPLLHALKKEDKYKLTNEAKVKNRIEYIVKKFLAENSGVDVTIMAPSTNDLNKYFASVVAKGCSNPHYIDNIVVKMSKEEVANHIFEYGSAFRRYYGQNFTSAYKMFLNYCKQMKGESFRFHKIGDIKMRKTIEHTIKAVDECMGEYVDAINDKNVLIIDDSITLGNTISETCKIVADYFCPKSITVLTLFSPLYDKNGKELVNI
;
A
#
# COMPACT_ATOMS: atom_id res chain seq x y z
N GLY A 1 18.93 -5.49 9.82
CA GLY A 1 19.45 -5.54 11.17
C GLY A 1 18.49 -6.25 12.12
N ASP A 2 18.91 -6.46 13.33
CA ASP A 2 18.14 -7.19 14.35
C ASP A 2 16.90 -6.44 14.85
N LYS A 3 16.75 -5.19 14.44
CA LYS A 3 15.59 -4.33 14.75
C LYS A 3 14.39 -4.48 13.80
N ASN A 4 14.48 -5.31 12.78
CA ASN A 4 13.35 -5.56 11.88
C ASN A 4 12.48 -6.73 12.39
N PRO A 5 11.15 -6.72 12.20
CA PRO A 5 10.38 -5.66 11.55
C PRO A 5 10.34 -4.36 12.37
N THR A 6 10.05 -3.23 11.71
CA THR A 6 9.97 -1.91 12.35
C THR A 6 8.53 -1.42 12.36
N VAL A 7 8.06 -0.93 13.51
CA VAL A 7 6.76 -0.25 13.64
C VAL A 7 6.86 1.16 13.07
N ILE A 8 5.84 1.56 12.34
CA ILE A 8 5.66 2.91 11.84
C ILE A 8 4.47 3.51 12.59
N THR A 9 4.74 4.48 13.45
CA THR A 9 3.70 5.14 14.24
C THR A 9 2.99 6.22 13.42
N ASP A 10 1.71 6.45 13.73
CA ASP A 10 0.91 7.58 13.23
C ASP A 10 0.73 7.69 11.70
N LEU A 11 1.01 6.64 10.94
CA LEU A 11 0.77 6.66 9.50
C LEU A 11 -0.74 6.57 9.19
N ILE A 12 -1.45 5.70 9.90
CA ILE A 12 -2.89 5.50 9.79
C ILE A 12 -3.48 5.53 11.21
N PRO A 13 -4.50 6.36 11.49
CA PRO A 13 -5.12 6.43 12.81
C PRO A 13 -5.58 5.04 13.29
N ASN A 14 -5.25 4.70 14.53
CA ASN A 14 -5.63 3.44 15.19
C ASN A 14 -5.17 2.14 14.50
N VAL A 15 -4.27 2.20 13.53
CA VAL A 15 -3.73 1.03 12.83
C VAL A 15 -2.23 0.92 13.08
N LYS A 16 -1.78 -0.25 13.55
CA LYS A 16 -0.35 -0.55 13.66
C LYS A 16 0.20 -0.92 12.28
N VAL A 17 1.18 -0.16 11.81
CA VAL A 17 1.86 -0.40 10.54
C VAL A 17 3.26 -0.90 10.80
N TRP A 18 3.61 -2.05 10.22
CA TRP A 18 4.93 -2.65 10.29
C TRP A 18 5.59 -2.71 8.92
N SER A 19 6.91 -2.67 8.88
CA SER A 19 7.66 -2.88 7.65
C SER A 19 8.80 -3.88 7.83
N VAL A 20 8.97 -4.75 6.83
CA VAL A 20 10.09 -5.71 6.77
C VAL A 20 11.41 -4.97 6.58
N PHE A 21 11.45 -4.03 5.65
CA PHE A 21 12.60 -3.19 5.37
C PHE A 21 12.26 -1.72 5.51
N LYS A 22 13.12 -0.99 6.21
CA LYS A 22 13.06 0.45 6.24
C LYS A 22 13.74 1.02 4.98
N ARG A 23 13.08 1.96 4.30
CA ARG A 23 13.69 2.73 3.22
C ARG A 23 14.66 3.75 3.82
N LYS A 24 15.74 4.02 3.10
CA LYS A 24 16.72 5.04 3.47
C LYS A 24 16.74 6.14 2.41
N GLU A 25 16.87 7.37 2.83
CA GLU A 25 17.23 8.48 1.97
C GLU A 25 18.69 8.31 1.50
N GLY A 26 18.98 8.67 0.28
CA GLY A 26 20.36 8.62 -0.24
C GLY A 26 20.46 7.90 -1.58
N GLY A 27 19.89 8.48 -2.61
CA GLY A 27 19.99 8.01 -3.98
C GLY A 27 19.28 8.94 -4.95
N ILE A 28 19.57 8.78 -6.23
CA ILE A 28 18.84 9.48 -7.29
C ILE A 28 17.48 8.77 -7.46
N GLY A 29 16.39 9.50 -7.30
CA GLY A 29 15.03 8.99 -7.38
C GLY A 29 14.42 8.67 -6.01
N ASP A 30 13.52 7.69 -5.93
CA ASP A 30 12.88 7.29 -4.65
C ASP A 30 13.81 6.46 -3.73
N GLY A 31 15.07 6.36 -4.11
CA GLY A 31 16.17 5.95 -3.25
C GLY A 31 16.19 4.47 -2.84
N ASN A 32 15.43 3.58 -3.47
CA ASN A 32 15.44 2.17 -3.07
C ASN A 32 15.74 1.18 -4.19
N PRO A 33 17.02 0.99 -4.55
CA PRO A 33 17.43 0.04 -5.58
C PRO A 33 16.98 -1.41 -5.28
N LEU A 34 16.85 -1.79 -4.00
CA LEU A 34 16.36 -3.11 -3.63
C LEU A 34 14.87 -3.30 -4.00
N LEU A 35 14.03 -2.29 -3.80
CA LEU A 35 12.63 -2.35 -4.21
C LEU A 35 12.50 -2.50 -5.73
N HIS A 36 13.23 -1.70 -6.50
CA HIS A 36 13.23 -1.76 -7.97
C HIS A 36 13.76 -3.11 -8.48
N ALA A 37 14.82 -3.63 -7.86
CA ALA A 37 15.37 -4.93 -8.22
C ALA A 37 14.41 -6.08 -7.92
N LEU A 38 13.66 -6.03 -6.80
CA LEU A 38 12.64 -7.01 -6.46
C LEU A 38 11.41 -6.91 -7.38
N LYS A 39 11.04 -5.71 -7.82
CA LYS A 39 9.98 -5.50 -8.82
C LYS A 39 10.41 -5.86 -10.24
N LYS A 40 11.68 -6.22 -10.43
CA LYS A 40 12.28 -6.44 -11.76
C LYS A 40 12.13 -5.24 -12.68
N GLU A 41 12.14 -4.05 -12.08
CA GLU A 41 12.02 -2.78 -12.80
C GLU A 41 13.42 -2.25 -13.14
N ASP A 42 13.53 -1.62 -14.31
CA ASP A 42 14.72 -0.94 -14.78
C ASP A 42 15.99 -1.83 -14.85
N LYS A 43 17.14 -1.21 -14.65
CA LYS A 43 18.48 -1.81 -14.71
C LYS A 43 18.95 -2.47 -13.41
N TYR A 44 18.13 -2.43 -12.36
CA TYR A 44 18.52 -2.96 -11.04
C TYR A 44 18.39 -4.48 -11.01
N LYS A 45 19.46 -5.16 -10.57
CA LYS A 45 19.50 -6.61 -10.41
C LYS A 45 19.92 -6.97 -8.99
N LEU A 46 19.33 -8.04 -8.44
CA LEU A 46 19.78 -8.58 -7.17
C LEU A 46 21.08 -9.34 -7.35
N THR A 47 22.09 -9.01 -6.58
CA THR A 47 23.37 -9.76 -6.55
C THR A 47 23.19 -11.13 -5.92
N ASN A 48 22.29 -11.27 -4.94
CA ASN A 48 21.98 -12.53 -4.27
C ASN A 48 20.50 -12.56 -3.87
N GLU A 49 19.67 -13.01 -4.81
CA GLU A 49 18.23 -13.08 -4.63
C GLU A 49 17.82 -14.03 -3.49
N ALA A 50 18.49 -15.19 -3.37
CA ALA A 50 18.20 -16.16 -2.33
C ALA A 50 18.43 -15.59 -0.93
N LYS A 51 19.52 -14.85 -0.73
CA LYS A 51 19.81 -14.19 0.55
C LYS A 51 18.75 -13.16 0.93
N VAL A 52 18.26 -12.39 -0.04
CA VAL A 52 17.20 -11.40 0.18
C VAL A 52 15.89 -12.09 0.54
N LYS A 53 15.48 -13.11 -0.21
CA LYS A 53 14.28 -13.90 0.05
C LYS A 53 14.31 -14.54 1.44
N ASN A 54 15.41 -15.22 1.79
CA ASN A 54 15.58 -15.82 3.12
C ASN A 54 15.47 -14.77 4.24
N ARG A 55 15.98 -13.55 4.00
CA ARG A 55 15.88 -12.47 4.99
C ARG A 55 14.43 -11.96 5.14
N ILE A 56 13.68 -11.86 4.04
CA ILE A 56 12.25 -11.53 4.08
C ILE A 56 11.50 -12.57 4.90
N GLU A 57 11.66 -13.85 4.57
CA GLU A 57 11.01 -14.97 5.29
C GLU A 57 11.32 -14.96 6.77
N TYR A 58 12.58 -14.76 7.14
CA TYR A 58 13.00 -14.70 8.55
C TYR A 58 12.30 -13.56 9.30
N ILE A 59 12.25 -12.34 8.71
CA ILE A 59 11.64 -11.17 9.36
C ILE A 59 10.12 -11.34 9.45
N VAL A 60 9.48 -11.88 8.41
CA VAL A 60 8.04 -12.18 8.42
C VAL A 60 7.71 -13.20 9.51
N LYS A 61 8.50 -14.29 9.67
CA LYS A 61 8.31 -15.26 10.75
C LYS A 61 8.42 -14.61 12.13
N LYS A 62 9.39 -13.73 12.32
CA LYS A 62 9.54 -12.97 13.57
C LYS A 62 8.30 -12.09 13.84
N PHE A 63 7.83 -11.34 12.83
CA PHE A 63 6.61 -10.55 12.94
C PHE A 63 5.40 -11.40 13.34
N LEU A 64 5.18 -12.54 12.68
CA LEU A 64 4.05 -13.41 12.94
C LEU A 64 4.11 -14.05 14.33
N ALA A 65 5.31 -14.36 14.84
CA ALA A 65 5.48 -14.85 16.21
C ALA A 65 5.09 -13.79 17.25
N GLU A 66 5.39 -12.51 16.99
CA GLU A 66 5.02 -11.38 17.85
C GLU A 66 3.54 -10.97 17.68
N ASN A 67 2.88 -11.37 16.57
CA ASN A 67 1.50 -11.05 16.22
C ASN A 67 0.72 -12.33 15.87
N SER A 68 0.76 -13.32 16.76
CA SER A 68 0.23 -14.68 16.53
C SER A 68 -1.28 -14.81 16.39
N GLY A 69 -2.02 -13.73 16.59
CA GLY A 69 -3.49 -13.74 16.55
C GLY A 69 -4.08 -13.30 15.20
N VAL A 70 -3.35 -13.39 14.09
CA VAL A 70 -3.88 -13.07 12.76
C VAL A 70 -4.86 -14.16 12.31
N ASP A 71 -6.10 -13.78 12.05
CA ASP A 71 -7.16 -14.67 11.57
C ASP A 71 -7.32 -14.61 10.05
N VAL A 72 -7.15 -13.42 9.46
CA VAL A 72 -7.37 -13.15 8.04
C VAL A 72 -6.25 -12.27 7.49
N THR A 73 -5.77 -12.61 6.29
CA THR A 73 -4.81 -11.79 5.55
C THR A 73 -5.47 -11.22 4.29
N ILE A 74 -5.46 -9.92 4.13
CA ILE A 74 -6.00 -9.19 2.98
C ILE A 74 -4.84 -8.56 2.22
N MET A 75 -4.75 -8.81 0.92
CA MET A 75 -3.78 -8.17 0.04
C MET A 75 -4.31 -6.83 -0.46
N ALA A 76 -3.55 -5.76 -0.24
CA ALA A 76 -3.84 -4.47 -0.87
C ALA A 76 -3.69 -4.58 -2.40
N PRO A 77 -4.51 -3.84 -3.17
CA PRO A 77 -4.53 -3.97 -4.62
C PRO A 77 -3.21 -3.52 -5.24
N SER A 78 -2.52 -4.45 -5.90
CA SER A 78 -1.24 -4.22 -6.56
C SER A 78 -1.23 -4.77 -7.98
N THR A 79 -0.49 -4.12 -8.87
CA THR A 79 -0.30 -4.55 -10.26
C THR A 79 1.01 -5.30 -10.47
N ASN A 80 1.76 -5.61 -9.41
CA ASN A 80 3.06 -6.25 -9.54
C ASN A 80 3.14 -7.60 -8.79
N ASP A 81 4.00 -8.49 -9.28
CA ASP A 81 4.17 -9.83 -8.74
C ASP A 81 4.88 -9.85 -7.37
N LEU A 82 5.54 -8.75 -6.99
CA LEU A 82 6.21 -8.66 -5.70
C LEU A 82 5.20 -8.75 -4.55
N ASN A 83 4.01 -8.15 -4.71
CA ASN A 83 2.97 -8.24 -3.69
C ASN A 83 2.45 -9.68 -3.54
N LYS A 84 2.25 -10.38 -4.67
CA LYS A 84 1.87 -11.81 -4.65
C LYS A 84 2.93 -12.68 -3.99
N TYR A 85 4.21 -12.45 -4.31
CA TYR A 85 5.32 -13.14 -3.64
C TYR A 85 5.28 -12.87 -2.12
N PHE A 86 5.15 -11.62 -1.72
CA PHE A 86 5.10 -11.25 -0.32
C PHE A 86 3.91 -11.89 0.41
N ALA A 87 2.74 -11.90 -0.22
CA ALA A 87 1.56 -12.60 0.27
C ALA A 87 1.83 -14.10 0.49
N SER A 88 2.50 -14.76 -0.46
CA SER A 88 2.86 -16.17 -0.33
C SER A 88 3.80 -16.46 0.84
N VAL A 89 4.71 -15.52 1.14
CA VAL A 89 5.62 -15.63 2.31
C VAL A 89 4.85 -15.49 3.61
N VAL A 90 3.92 -14.52 3.68
CA VAL A 90 3.07 -14.33 4.87
C VAL A 90 2.18 -15.56 5.08
N ALA A 91 1.50 -16.04 4.03
CA ALA A 91 0.62 -17.20 4.10
C ALA A 91 1.34 -18.47 4.60
N LYS A 92 2.59 -18.72 4.15
CA LYS A 92 3.40 -19.84 4.64
C LYS A 92 3.78 -19.73 6.12
N GLY A 93 3.84 -18.52 6.66
CA GLY A 93 4.17 -18.28 8.06
C GLY A 93 2.97 -18.29 9.00
N CYS A 94 1.76 -18.17 8.50
CA CYS A 94 0.52 -18.19 9.27
C CYS A 94 0.00 -19.62 9.40
N SER A 95 -0.43 -20.03 10.59
CA SER A 95 -0.91 -21.39 10.86
C SER A 95 -2.28 -21.70 10.25
N ASN A 96 -3.09 -20.68 9.94
CA ASN A 96 -4.41 -20.86 9.29
C ASN A 96 -4.97 -19.52 8.77
N PRO A 97 -4.37 -18.83 7.78
CA PRO A 97 -4.92 -17.58 7.31
C PRO A 97 -5.95 -17.83 6.20
N HIS A 98 -7.13 -17.27 6.36
CA HIS A 98 -7.93 -16.94 5.20
C HIS A 98 -7.19 -15.85 4.42
N TYR A 99 -6.79 -16.16 3.19
CA TYR A 99 -6.13 -15.20 2.31
C TYR A 99 -7.13 -14.66 1.30
N ILE A 100 -7.26 -13.34 1.24
CA ILE A 100 -8.23 -12.65 0.39
C ILE A 100 -7.49 -11.57 -0.43
N ASP A 101 -7.65 -11.57 -1.75
CA ASP A 101 -6.96 -10.66 -2.67
C ASP A 101 -7.88 -9.91 -3.64
N ASN A 102 -9.19 -10.08 -3.50
CA ASN A 102 -10.17 -9.60 -4.48
C ASN A 102 -11.26 -8.66 -3.92
N ILE A 103 -11.23 -8.29 -2.63
CA ILE A 103 -12.25 -7.39 -2.06
C ILE A 103 -11.99 -5.91 -2.35
N VAL A 104 -10.77 -5.57 -2.73
CA VAL A 104 -10.36 -4.19 -3.05
C VAL A 104 -9.59 -4.18 -4.36
N VAL A 105 -9.96 -3.29 -5.26
CA VAL A 105 -9.30 -3.15 -6.57
C VAL A 105 -8.90 -1.70 -6.84
N LYS A 106 -7.89 -1.51 -7.69
CA LYS A 106 -7.53 -0.18 -8.18
C LYS A 106 -8.59 0.32 -9.16
N MET A 107 -8.98 1.56 -8.98
CA MET A 107 -9.81 2.25 -9.95
C MET A 107 -9.07 2.45 -11.27
N SER A 108 -9.81 2.52 -12.35
CA SER A 108 -9.27 2.94 -13.65
C SER A 108 -8.88 4.41 -13.64
N LYS A 109 -8.09 4.82 -14.63
CA LYS A 109 -7.72 6.24 -14.83
C LYS A 109 -8.95 7.12 -15.00
N GLU A 110 -9.95 6.62 -15.69
CA GLU A 110 -11.21 7.32 -15.98
C GLU A 110 -12.06 7.46 -14.72
N GLU A 111 -12.19 6.40 -13.93
CA GLU A 111 -12.91 6.44 -12.65
C GLU A 111 -12.29 7.46 -11.70
N VAL A 112 -10.95 7.47 -11.55
CA VAL A 112 -10.27 8.46 -10.70
C VAL A 112 -10.45 9.88 -11.26
N ALA A 113 -10.37 10.05 -12.57
CA ALA A 113 -10.59 11.37 -13.19
C ALA A 113 -12.02 11.89 -12.96
N ASN A 114 -13.02 11.05 -13.15
CA ASN A 114 -14.41 11.39 -12.89
C ASN A 114 -14.63 11.69 -11.40
N HIS A 115 -14.06 10.88 -10.51
CA HIS A 115 -14.16 11.13 -9.07
C HIS A 115 -13.56 12.49 -8.68
N ILE A 116 -12.37 12.84 -9.18
CA ILE A 116 -11.75 14.15 -8.92
C ILE A 116 -12.64 15.28 -9.47
N PHE A 117 -13.20 15.11 -10.66
CA PHE A 117 -14.05 16.12 -11.27
C PHE A 117 -15.35 16.35 -10.50
N GLU A 118 -16.01 15.29 -10.05
CA GLU A 118 -17.30 15.36 -9.37
C GLU A 118 -17.17 15.63 -7.87
N TYR A 119 -16.26 14.93 -7.19
CA TYR A 119 -16.20 14.85 -5.73
C TYR A 119 -14.86 15.28 -5.12
N GLY A 120 -13.83 15.56 -5.91
CA GLY A 120 -12.46 15.84 -5.45
C GLY A 120 -12.33 17.11 -4.60
N SER A 121 -12.83 17.08 -3.37
CA SER A 121 -12.85 18.23 -2.46
C SER A 121 -11.46 18.73 -2.09
N ALA A 122 -10.53 17.81 -1.80
CA ALA A 122 -9.13 18.15 -1.49
C ALA A 122 -8.43 18.77 -2.68
N PHE A 123 -8.64 18.22 -3.88
CA PHE A 123 -8.09 18.74 -5.12
C PHE A 123 -8.63 20.16 -5.42
N ARG A 124 -9.95 20.37 -5.32
CA ARG A 124 -10.59 21.70 -5.52
C ARG A 124 -10.10 22.69 -4.48
N ARG A 125 -10.02 22.31 -3.21
CA ARG A 125 -9.55 23.19 -2.12
C ARG A 125 -8.11 23.64 -2.35
N TYR A 126 -7.25 22.73 -2.79
CA TYR A 126 -5.83 23.02 -3.01
C TYR A 126 -5.61 23.93 -4.21
N TYR A 127 -6.26 23.66 -5.33
CA TYR A 127 -6.06 24.40 -6.58
C TYR A 127 -6.96 25.62 -6.75
N GLY A 128 -8.08 25.69 -6.05
CA GLY A 128 -8.99 26.85 -6.07
C GLY A 128 -9.35 27.30 -7.49
N GLN A 129 -9.05 28.53 -7.82
CA GLN A 129 -9.29 29.12 -9.15
C GLN A 129 -8.50 28.41 -10.28
N ASN A 130 -7.41 27.74 -9.96
CA ASN A 130 -6.58 26.99 -10.90
C ASN A 130 -7.07 25.55 -11.12
N PHE A 131 -8.22 25.16 -10.57
CA PHE A 131 -8.77 23.80 -10.68
C PHE A 131 -8.77 23.28 -12.11
N THR A 132 -9.31 24.05 -13.05
CA THR A 132 -9.43 23.61 -14.45
C THR A 132 -8.06 23.32 -15.10
N SER A 133 -7.07 24.16 -14.84
CA SER A 133 -5.71 23.98 -15.37
C SER A 133 -5.02 22.79 -14.73
N ALA A 134 -5.15 22.63 -13.41
CA ALA A 134 -4.60 21.50 -12.67
C ALA A 134 -5.27 20.18 -13.09
N TYR A 135 -6.58 20.17 -13.30
CA TYR A 135 -7.31 19.00 -13.77
C TYR A 135 -6.88 18.60 -15.20
N LYS A 136 -6.68 19.56 -16.11
CA LYS A 136 -6.11 19.26 -17.44
C LYS A 136 -4.71 18.65 -17.34
N MET A 137 -3.87 19.15 -16.43
CA MET A 137 -2.54 18.57 -16.17
C MET A 137 -2.66 17.15 -15.62
N PHE A 138 -3.58 16.89 -14.69
CA PHE A 138 -3.87 15.55 -14.19
C PHE A 138 -4.30 14.58 -15.31
N LEU A 139 -5.22 15.01 -16.20
CA LEU A 139 -5.64 14.21 -17.35
C LEU A 139 -4.46 13.87 -18.29
N ASN A 140 -3.51 14.80 -18.46
CA ASN A 140 -2.30 14.52 -19.25
C ASN A 140 -1.42 13.45 -18.59
N TYR A 141 -1.28 13.43 -17.26
CA TYR A 141 -0.62 12.31 -16.57
C TYR A 141 -1.37 10.99 -16.81
N CYS A 142 -2.70 10.99 -16.70
CA CYS A 142 -3.52 9.79 -16.95
C CYS A 142 -3.32 9.24 -18.38
N LYS A 143 -3.26 10.09 -19.39
CA LYS A 143 -3.00 9.69 -20.78
C LYS A 143 -1.63 9.04 -20.98
N GLN A 144 -0.63 9.42 -20.20
CA GLN A 144 0.72 8.86 -20.27
C GLN A 144 0.85 7.51 -19.52
N MET A 145 -0.13 7.15 -18.70
CA MET A 145 -0.14 5.87 -17.99
C MET A 145 -0.44 4.73 -18.96
N LYS A 146 0.39 3.70 -18.96
CA LYS A 146 0.14 2.45 -19.70
C LYS A 146 -0.92 1.62 -18.94
N GLY A 147 -1.83 0.99 -19.67
CA GLY A 147 -2.91 0.15 -19.14
C GLY A 147 -4.06 0.98 -18.55
N GLU A 148 -5.09 0.29 -18.06
CA GLU A 148 -6.33 0.90 -17.55
C GLU A 148 -6.23 1.41 -16.11
N SER A 149 -5.56 0.67 -15.23
CA SER A 149 -5.46 0.99 -13.81
C SER A 149 -4.71 2.28 -13.54
N PHE A 150 -5.22 3.07 -12.61
CA PHE A 150 -4.55 4.27 -12.14
C PHE A 150 -3.24 3.95 -11.42
N ARG A 151 -2.20 4.72 -11.72
CA ARG A 151 -0.85 4.52 -11.17
C ARG A 151 -0.36 5.80 -10.50
N PHE A 152 -0.50 5.86 -9.21
CA PHE A 152 -0.19 7.03 -8.39
C PHE A 152 1.22 7.60 -8.61
N HIS A 153 2.24 6.73 -8.71
CA HIS A 153 3.63 7.12 -8.92
C HIS A 153 3.91 7.77 -10.28
N LYS A 154 3.00 7.64 -11.24
CA LYS A 154 3.12 8.28 -12.56
C LYS A 154 2.70 9.76 -12.56
N ILE A 155 2.06 10.23 -11.48
CA ILE A 155 1.84 11.66 -11.29
C ILE A 155 3.16 12.30 -10.87
N GLY A 156 3.77 13.11 -11.73
CA GLY A 156 5.07 13.74 -11.45
C GLY A 156 5.01 14.77 -10.32
N ASP A 157 3.90 15.47 -10.18
CA ASP A 157 3.69 16.51 -9.15
C ASP A 157 3.33 15.88 -7.80
N ILE A 158 4.26 15.99 -6.82
CA ILE A 158 4.07 15.47 -5.46
C ILE A 158 2.92 16.18 -4.73
N LYS A 159 2.74 17.49 -4.98
CA LYS A 159 1.65 18.24 -4.36
C LYS A 159 0.30 17.76 -4.88
N MET A 160 0.20 17.52 -6.18
CA MET A 160 -0.98 16.92 -6.80
C MET A 160 -1.28 15.54 -6.22
N ARG A 161 -0.27 14.67 -6.04
CA ARG A 161 -0.46 13.35 -5.41
C ARG A 161 -1.15 13.44 -4.04
N LYS A 162 -0.80 14.45 -3.23
CA LYS A 162 -1.36 14.64 -1.89
C LYS A 162 -2.85 15.03 -1.88
N THR A 163 -3.36 15.47 -3.02
CA THR A 163 -4.76 15.92 -3.17
C THR A 163 -5.65 14.89 -3.87
N ILE A 164 -5.07 13.80 -4.38
CA ILE A 164 -5.83 12.73 -5.03
C ILE A 164 -6.24 11.73 -3.96
N GLU A 165 -7.52 11.59 -3.78
CA GLU A 165 -8.18 10.65 -2.87
C GLU A 165 -8.98 9.64 -3.70
N HIS A 166 -9.34 8.51 -3.11
CA HIS A 166 -10.18 7.47 -3.72
C HIS A 166 -9.60 6.92 -5.03
N THR A 167 -8.52 6.17 -4.90
CA THR A 167 -7.84 5.52 -6.02
C THR A 167 -8.09 4.01 -6.08
N ILE A 168 -8.80 3.50 -5.09
CA ILE A 168 -9.24 2.12 -4.98
C ILE A 168 -10.73 2.09 -4.65
N LYS A 169 -11.36 0.96 -4.92
CA LYS A 169 -12.77 0.71 -4.60
C LYS A 169 -12.98 -0.71 -4.07
N ALA A 170 -14.05 -0.89 -3.32
CA ALA A 170 -14.56 -2.18 -2.94
C ALA A 170 -15.09 -2.94 -4.17
N VAL A 171 -15.06 -4.25 -4.13
CA VAL A 171 -15.69 -5.13 -5.13
C VAL A 171 -16.99 -5.63 -4.51
N ASP A 172 -18.09 -4.92 -4.76
CA ASP A 172 -19.38 -5.13 -4.08
C ASP A 172 -19.88 -6.56 -4.18
N GLU A 173 -19.66 -7.23 -5.34
CA GLU A 173 -20.05 -8.62 -5.55
C GLU A 173 -19.38 -9.60 -4.58
N CYS A 174 -18.18 -9.27 -4.10
CA CYS A 174 -17.41 -10.12 -3.19
C CYS A 174 -17.64 -9.79 -1.71
N MET A 175 -18.18 -8.61 -1.39
CA MET A 175 -18.24 -8.14 0.00
C MET A 175 -19.08 -9.06 0.89
N GLY A 176 -20.26 -9.50 0.41
CA GLY A 176 -21.14 -10.40 1.17
C GLY A 176 -20.50 -11.77 1.46
N GLU A 177 -19.67 -12.27 0.57
CA GLU A 177 -19.01 -13.56 0.69
C GLU A 177 -18.01 -13.62 1.85
N TYR A 178 -17.38 -12.48 2.18
CA TYR A 178 -16.31 -12.42 3.18
C TYR A 178 -16.74 -11.85 4.54
N VAL A 179 -18.02 -11.52 4.73
CA VAL A 179 -18.49 -10.95 6.02
C VAL A 179 -18.14 -11.86 7.19
N ASP A 180 -18.50 -13.15 7.12
CA ASP A 180 -18.24 -14.09 8.23
C ASP A 180 -16.74 -14.37 8.42
N ALA A 181 -15.95 -14.26 7.35
CA ALA A 181 -14.51 -14.47 7.42
C ALA A 181 -13.77 -13.30 8.06
N ILE A 182 -14.30 -12.07 7.99
CA ILE A 182 -13.61 -10.84 8.42
C ILE A 182 -14.23 -10.24 9.69
N ASN A 183 -15.56 -10.34 9.86
CA ASN A 183 -16.26 -9.76 11.00
C ASN A 183 -15.73 -10.30 12.33
N ASP A 184 -15.41 -9.40 13.27
CA ASP A 184 -14.83 -9.72 14.60
C ASP A 184 -13.50 -10.51 14.54
N LYS A 185 -12.74 -10.40 13.43
CA LYS A 185 -11.43 -11.04 13.24
C LYS A 185 -10.26 -10.06 13.33
N ASN A 186 -9.09 -10.58 13.66
CA ASN A 186 -7.84 -9.83 13.58
C ASN A 186 -7.32 -9.89 12.14
N VAL A 187 -7.41 -8.78 11.46
CA VAL A 187 -7.06 -8.65 10.04
C VAL A 187 -5.64 -8.15 9.87
N LEU A 188 -4.87 -8.84 9.04
CA LEU A 188 -3.58 -8.39 8.55
C LEU A 188 -3.71 -7.91 7.10
N ILE A 189 -3.49 -6.62 6.85
CA ILE A 189 -3.41 -6.08 5.50
C ILE A 189 -1.94 -6.05 5.07
N ILE A 190 -1.65 -6.54 3.87
CA ILE A 190 -0.30 -6.62 3.32
C ILE A 190 -0.16 -5.82 2.03
N ASP A 191 1.02 -5.18 1.85
CA ASP A 191 1.40 -4.48 0.61
C ASP A 191 2.91 -4.56 0.38
N ASP A 192 3.36 -4.37 -0.86
CA ASP A 192 4.78 -4.39 -1.19
C ASP A 192 5.52 -3.13 -0.69
N SER A 193 4.87 -1.98 -0.73
CA SER A 193 5.51 -0.73 -0.33
C SER A 193 4.52 0.40 -0.05
N ILE A 194 4.84 1.19 0.96
CA ILE A 194 4.11 2.42 1.26
C ILE A 194 4.91 3.62 0.74
N THR A 195 4.27 4.47 -0.05
CA THR A 195 4.84 5.78 -0.45
C THR A 195 4.23 6.90 0.38
N LEU A 196 2.96 7.24 0.14
CA LEU A 196 2.20 8.23 0.90
C LEU A 196 1.14 7.58 1.81
N GLY A 197 0.97 6.27 1.73
CA GLY A 197 0.02 5.52 2.54
C GLY A 197 -1.43 5.53 2.03
N ASN A 198 -1.75 6.23 0.94
CA ASN A 198 -3.12 6.37 0.46
C ASN A 198 -3.78 5.02 0.18
N THR A 199 -3.14 4.14 -0.61
CA THR A 199 -3.69 2.81 -0.93
C THR A 199 -3.99 2.00 0.34
N ILE A 200 -3.04 1.95 1.27
CA ILE A 200 -3.22 1.21 2.53
C ILE A 200 -4.27 1.87 3.41
N SER A 201 -4.28 3.19 3.53
CA SER A 201 -5.28 3.92 4.32
C SER A 201 -6.69 3.70 3.77
N GLU A 202 -6.87 3.80 2.46
CA GLU A 202 -8.15 3.52 1.79
C GLU A 202 -8.55 2.05 1.95
N THR A 203 -7.61 1.10 1.84
CA THR A 203 -7.88 -0.33 2.08
C THR A 203 -8.35 -0.57 3.52
N CYS A 204 -7.64 0.00 4.51
CA CYS A 204 -8.04 -0.11 5.92
C CYS A 204 -9.44 0.47 6.16
N LYS A 205 -9.75 1.61 5.54
CA LYS A 205 -11.06 2.24 5.64
C LYS A 205 -12.15 1.36 5.05
N ILE A 206 -11.97 0.85 3.83
CA ILE A 206 -12.93 -0.06 3.20
C ILE A 206 -13.17 -1.29 4.08
N VAL A 207 -12.11 -1.92 4.58
CA VAL A 207 -12.22 -3.09 5.44
C VAL A 207 -12.96 -2.78 6.74
N ALA A 208 -12.67 -1.63 7.36
CA ALA A 208 -13.35 -1.20 8.59
C ALA A 208 -14.83 -0.87 8.37
N ASP A 209 -15.15 -0.17 7.29
CA ASP A 209 -16.50 0.31 7.00
C ASP A 209 -17.44 -0.84 6.59
N TYR A 210 -16.95 -1.86 5.90
CA TYR A 210 -17.76 -2.98 5.40
C TYR A 210 -17.85 -4.17 6.36
N PHE A 211 -16.81 -4.45 7.18
CA PHE A 211 -16.68 -5.75 7.86
C PHE A 211 -16.55 -5.67 9.38
N CYS A 212 -16.44 -4.51 10.00
CA CYS A 212 -16.29 -4.37 11.45
C CYS A 212 -15.25 -5.35 12.06
N PRO A 213 -14.00 -5.40 11.60
CA PRO A 213 -12.99 -6.30 12.12
C PRO A 213 -12.66 -5.96 13.59
N LYS A 214 -12.22 -6.95 14.36
CA LYS A 214 -11.78 -6.75 15.74
C LYS A 214 -10.53 -5.88 15.82
N SER A 215 -9.60 -6.08 14.91
CA SER A 215 -8.40 -5.25 14.76
C SER A 215 -7.89 -5.26 13.32
N ILE A 216 -7.21 -4.18 12.93
CA ILE A 216 -6.47 -4.11 11.67
C ILE A 216 -4.99 -3.85 11.99
N THR A 217 -4.13 -4.69 11.44
CA THR A 217 -2.68 -4.53 11.43
C THR A 217 -2.21 -4.49 9.98
N VAL A 218 -1.18 -3.71 9.69
CA VAL A 218 -0.59 -3.61 8.35
C VAL A 218 0.84 -4.11 8.39
N LEU A 219 1.22 -4.94 7.43
CA LEU A 219 2.60 -5.34 7.18
C LEU A 219 2.99 -5.01 5.74
N THR A 220 4.04 -4.22 5.56
CA THR A 220 4.58 -3.90 4.25
C THR A 220 5.99 -4.41 4.08
N LEU A 221 6.37 -4.70 2.83
CA LEU A 221 7.75 -5.10 2.57
C LEU A 221 8.70 -3.91 2.72
N PHE A 222 8.28 -2.71 2.28
CA PHE A 222 9.07 -1.48 2.41
C PHE A 222 8.28 -0.34 3.06
N SER A 223 8.89 0.30 4.05
CA SER A 223 8.34 1.49 4.71
C SER A 223 8.29 2.71 3.78
N PRO A 224 7.47 3.74 4.09
CA PRO A 224 7.66 5.06 3.50
C PRO A 224 9.03 5.65 3.91
N LEU A 225 9.48 6.68 3.19
CA LEU A 225 10.68 7.45 3.56
C LEU A 225 10.38 8.44 4.69
N TYR A 226 9.20 9.03 4.64
CA TYR A 226 8.76 10.09 5.54
C TYR A 226 7.43 9.72 6.19
N ASP A 227 7.18 10.24 7.37
CA ASP A 227 5.86 10.19 8.00
C ASP A 227 4.86 11.12 7.26
N LYS A 228 3.60 11.13 7.72
CA LYS A 228 2.55 12.00 7.16
C LYS A 228 2.87 13.51 7.25
N ASN A 229 3.76 13.91 8.15
CA ASN A 229 4.16 15.30 8.37
C ASN A 229 5.40 15.67 7.55
N GLY A 230 5.95 14.73 6.76
CA GLY A 230 7.16 14.92 5.97
C GLY A 230 8.45 14.82 6.79
N LYS A 231 8.39 14.31 8.03
CA LYS A 231 9.57 14.02 8.84
C LYS A 231 10.14 12.67 8.46
N GLU A 232 11.46 12.61 8.29
CA GLU A 232 12.13 11.33 8.03
C GLU A 232 11.85 10.34 9.16
N LEU A 233 11.46 9.12 8.81
CA LEU A 233 11.25 8.03 9.76
C LEU A 233 12.61 7.61 10.34
N VAL A 234 13.01 8.26 11.40
CA VAL A 234 14.26 7.97 12.11
C VAL A 234 14.20 6.56 12.71
N ASN A 235 15.33 5.87 12.78
CA ASN A 235 15.46 4.58 13.46
C ASN A 235 15.08 4.77 14.94
N ILE A 236 13.94 4.23 15.34
CA ILE A 236 13.65 3.97 16.74
C ILE A 236 14.26 2.61 17.11
#